data_d433a2bca364a12957b6de611f0929f8
#
_entry.id   d433a2bca364a12957b6de611f0929f8
#
_cell.length_a   1.000
_cell.length_b   1.000
_cell.length_c   1.000
_cell.angle_alpha   90.00
_cell.angle_beta   90.00
_cell.angle_gamma   90.00
#
_symmetry.space_group_name_H-M   'P 1'
#
loop_
_entity.id
_entity.type
_entity.pdbx_description
1 polymer ?
#
loop_
_entity_poly.entity_id
_entity_poly.type
_entity_poly.pdbx_seq_one_letter_code
_entity_poly.pdbx_strand_id
1 'polypeptide(L)'
;MLKDTNKKILYLSYDGILEPLGSSQVLNYVLGLAKSYNFILYSFEKPYDLKDTKRVSAVSKIIKNSGIKWIKSIYHKSPTTLATLYDLFILLSNLILILSFNRIGIIHLRGYLLGIPLLILKKIFKFKLIFDMRGFWADEKADRAGWNRSGYKYIFFKAIEKKLLKSADKIITLTDHSREFLVKEHKVSQKVITTIRTCADENVFKKIKKDEDQTIRFGYLGTLDTAYNFQKVLNFFNLFSRKHKDAHLDIYSSTPESKIMNVAREVGFNDLERLSIKFIRDKKELVNQINNFNACIFYLNENFSVKASMPTKIGEVLMCGVPIICNRFNDDIEYLTNQGCGIITNFAKDDIDKVFEFVNPNNNKEKLNLKCIEIGKKEFSLKSGLKLYTSIYEELSK
;
A
#
# COMPACT_ATOMS: atom_id res chain seq x y z
N MET A 1 -13.24 24.61 -12.66
CA MET A 1 -13.44 23.60 -13.71
C MET A 1 -14.85 23.04 -13.54
N LEU A 2 -15.70 23.17 -14.56
CA LEU A 2 -17.04 22.57 -14.57
C LEU A 2 -16.87 21.05 -14.62
N LYS A 3 -17.52 20.31 -13.69
CA LYS A 3 -17.60 18.85 -13.77
C LYS A 3 -18.18 18.50 -15.15
N ASP A 4 -17.44 17.77 -15.97
CA ASP A 4 -18.02 17.16 -17.16
C ASP A 4 -19.12 16.20 -16.70
N THR A 5 -20.35 16.67 -16.73
CA THR A 5 -21.53 15.99 -16.15
C THR A 5 -21.96 14.77 -16.94
N ASN A 6 -21.35 14.52 -18.12
CA ASN A 6 -21.85 13.52 -19.06
C ASN A 6 -21.27 12.10 -18.86
N LYS A 7 -20.11 11.94 -18.27
CA LYS A 7 -19.51 10.61 -18.07
C LYS A 7 -19.16 10.38 -16.61
N LYS A 8 -19.61 9.26 -16.05
CA LYS A 8 -19.27 8.84 -14.69
C LYS A 8 -18.08 7.91 -14.69
N ILE A 9 -17.29 7.93 -13.61
CA ILE A 9 -16.22 6.98 -13.34
C ILE A 9 -16.75 5.95 -12.37
N LEU A 10 -16.64 4.67 -12.74
CA LEU A 10 -16.91 3.55 -11.84
C LEU A 10 -15.59 3.07 -11.25
N TYR A 11 -15.41 3.25 -9.95
CA TYR A 11 -14.24 2.73 -9.22
C TYR A 11 -14.60 1.41 -8.55
N LEU A 12 -13.86 0.34 -8.87
CA LEU A 12 -14.09 -1.02 -8.37
C LEU A 12 -12.95 -1.43 -7.44
N SER A 13 -13.28 -1.81 -6.21
CA SER A 13 -12.33 -2.34 -5.23
C SER A 13 -12.86 -3.62 -4.57
N TYR A 14 -12.04 -4.67 -4.54
CA TYR A 14 -12.32 -5.85 -3.74
C TYR A 14 -11.93 -5.66 -2.28
N ASP A 15 -11.04 -4.69 -2.01
CA ASP A 15 -10.74 -4.23 -0.66
C ASP A 15 -11.89 -3.37 -0.14
N GLY A 16 -12.36 -3.67 1.08
CA GLY A 16 -13.40 -2.88 1.73
C GLY A 16 -12.92 -1.48 2.10
N ILE A 17 -13.78 -0.48 1.88
CA ILE A 17 -13.47 0.92 2.21
C ILE A 17 -13.39 1.14 3.73
N LEU A 18 -14.07 0.29 4.47
CA LEU A 18 -14.02 0.30 5.94
C LEU A 18 -12.72 -0.29 6.50
N GLU A 19 -11.93 -1.02 5.70
CA GLU A 19 -10.63 -1.53 6.13
C GLU A 19 -9.56 -0.43 6.10
N PRO A 20 -8.49 -0.53 6.92
CA PRO A 20 -7.42 0.47 6.94
C PRO A 20 -6.78 0.71 5.56
N LEU A 21 -6.55 -0.37 4.80
CA LEU A 21 -5.98 -0.29 3.46
C LEU A 21 -6.96 0.35 2.47
N GLY A 22 -8.23 -0.06 2.46
CA GLY A 22 -9.26 0.53 1.61
C GLY A 22 -9.51 2.00 1.93
N SER A 23 -9.54 2.34 3.22
CA SER A 23 -9.67 3.73 3.67
C SER A 23 -8.49 4.60 3.17
N SER A 24 -7.25 4.14 3.31
CA SER A 24 -6.07 4.93 2.94
C SER A 24 -5.78 4.93 1.44
N GLN A 25 -5.94 3.79 0.77
CA GLN A 25 -5.50 3.58 -0.62
C GLN A 25 -6.63 3.55 -1.65
N VAL A 26 -7.89 3.71 -1.24
CA VAL A 26 -9.04 3.85 -2.15
C VAL A 26 -9.84 5.09 -1.80
N LEU A 27 -10.38 5.16 -0.58
CA LEU A 27 -11.30 6.24 -0.20
C LEU A 27 -10.64 7.62 -0.31
N ASN A 28 -9.42 7.79 0.18
CA ASN A 28 -8.70 9.07 0.12
C ASN A 28 -8.51 9.56 -1.33
N TYR A 29 -8.17 8.64 -2.25
CA TYR A 29 -8.04 9.01 -3.67
C TYR A 29 -9.39 9.40 -4.28
N VAL A 30 -10.42 8.59 -4.05
CA VAL A 30 -11.75 8.84 -4.61
C VAL A 30 -12.34 10.15 -4.07
N LEU A 31 -12.17 10.43 -2.77
CA LEU A 31 -12.60 11.71 -2.16
C LEU A 31 -11.85 12.91 -2.77
N GLY A 32 -10.56 12.80 -2.95
CA GLY A 32 -9.74 13.85 -3.56
C GLY A 32 -10.15 14.15 -5.00
N LEU A 33 -10.39 13.10 -5.79
CA LEU A 33 -10.76 13.16 -7.20
C LEU A 33 -12.23 13.52 -7.43
N ALA A 34 -13.13 13.25 -6.47
CA ALA A 34 -14.55 13.60 -6.55
C ALA A 34 -14.82 15.11 -6.60
N LYS A 35 -13.81 15.94 -6.29
CA LYS A 35 -13.89 17.39 -6.50
C LYS A 35 -14.02 17.77 -7.99
N SER A 36 -13.49 16.93 -8.90
CA SER A 36 -13.46 17.18 -10.34
C SER A 36 -14.25 16.16 -11.16
N TYR A 37 -14.51 14.98 -10.62
CA TYR A 37 -15.15 13.87 -11.35
C TYR A 37 -16.35 13.32 -10.61
N ASN A 38 -17.31 12.72 -11.37
CA ASN A 38 -18.47 12.05 -10.80
C ASN A 38 -18.18 10.55 -10.61
N PHE A 39 -18.17 10.08 -9.35
CA PHE A 39 -17.84 8.69 -9.02
C PHE A 39 -19.07 7.86 -8.63
N ILE A 40 -19.05 6.61 -9.10
CA ILE A 40 -19.72 5.49 -8.45
C ILE A 40 -18.59 4.63 -7.86
N LEU A 41 -18.58 4.47 -6.54
CA LEU A 41 -17.62 3.62 -5.83
C LEU A 41 -18.31 2.30 -5.51
N TYR A 42 -17.75 1.19 -5.98
CA TYR A 42 -18.22 -0.15 -5.68
C TYR A 42 -17.16 -0.89 -4.88
N SER A 43 -17.51 -1.39 -3.70
CA SER A 43 -16.57 -2.11 -2.83
C SER A 43 -17.22 -3.34 -2.19
N PHE A 44 -16.36 -4.31 -1.81
CA PHE A 44 -16.76 -5.47 -1.03
C PHE A 44 -16.36 -5.26 0.43
N GLU A 45 -17.36 -5.15 1.31
CA GLU A 45 -17.13 -4.87 2.72
C GLU A 45 -17.18 -6.16 3.54
N LYS A 46 -16.28 -6.31 4.49
CA LYS A 46 -16.28 -7.47 5.39
C LYS A 46 -17.47 -7.41 6.35
N PRO A 47 -18.15 -8.53 6.62
CA PRO A 47 -19.26 -8.57 7.55
C PRO A 47 -18.93 -8.00 8.93
N TYR A 48 -17.70 -8.20 9.40
CA TYR A 48 -17.23 -7.67 10.68
C TYR A 48 -17.20 -6.14 10.70
N ASP A 49 -16.67 -5.52 9.63
CA ASP A 49 -16.59 -4.06 9.54
C ASP A 49 -17.97 -3.41 9.39
N LEU A 50 -18.92 -4.11 8.75
CA LEU A 50 -20.31 -3.66 8.61
C LEU A 50 -21.08 -3.65 9.94
N LYS A 51 -20.65 -4.42 10.96
CA LYS A 51 -21.26 -4.41 12.30
C LYS A 51 -20.98 -3.13 13.06
N ASP A 52 -19.91 -2.41 12.76
CA ASP A 52 -19.63 -1.09 13.33
C ASP A 52 -20.48 -0.02 12.64
N THR A 53 -21.76 0.04 13.05
CA THR A 53 -22.76 0.96 12.46
C THR A 53 -22.37 2.43 12.56
N LYS A 54 -21.65 2.83 13.64
CA LYS A 54 -21.17 4.21 13.82
C LYS A 54 -20.14 4.56 12.76
N ARG A 55 -19.15 3.68 12.53
CA ARG A 55 -18.12 3.85 11.50
C ARG A 55 -18.72 3.82 10.10
N VAL A 56 -19.62 2.87 9.82
CA VAL A 56 -20.34 2.79 8.54
C VAL A 56 -21.11 4.08 8.27
N SER A 57 -21.84 4.61 9.26
CA SER A 57 -22.60 5.86 9.13
C SER A 57 -21.67 7.05 8.85
N ALA A 58 -20.58 7.18 9.63
CA ALA A 58 -19.63 8.27 9.45
C ALA A 58 -18.98 8.25 8.05
N VAL A 59 -18.52 7.10 7.59
CA VAL A 59 -17.91 6.94 6.25
C VAL A 59 -18.94 7.19 5.16
N SER A 60 -20.17 6.65 5.30
CA SER A 60 -21.28 6.90 4.35
C SER A 60 -21.62 8.38 4.22
N LYS A 61 -21.61 9.11 5.34
CA LYS A 61 -21.85 10.56 5.36
C LYS A 61 -20.76 11.33 4.60
N ILE A 62 -19.50 10.99 4.83
CA ILE A 62 -18.35 11.61 4.12
C ILE A 62 -18.48 11.38 2.61
N ILE A 63 -18.72 10.15 2.19
CA ILE A 63 -18.84 9.75 0.78
C ILE A 63 -20.02 10.47 0.13
N LYS A 64 -21.19 10.50 0.79
CA LYS A 64 -22.41 11.18 0.29
C LYS A 64 -22.17 12.69 0.16
N ASN A 65 -21.55 13.33 1.15
CA ASN A 65 -21.26 14.76 1.12
C ASN A 65 -20.28 15.14 0.00
N SER A 66 -19.45 14.20 -0.44
CA SER A 66 -18.54 14.37 -1.58
C SER A 66 -19.20 14.11 -2.94
N GLY A 67 -20.51 13.83 -2.97
CA GLY A 67 -21.25 13.55 -4.20
C GLY A 67 -20.96 12.20 -4.84
N ILE A 68 -20.40 11.25 -4.09
CA ILE A 68 -20.07 9.92 -4.54
C ILE A 68 -21.24 8.98 -4.26
N LYS A 69 -21.65 8.18 -5.25
CA LYS A 69 -22.57 7.06 -5.03
C LYS A 69 -21.78 5.84 -4.59
N TRP A 70 -21.96 5.40 -3.35
CA TRP A 70 -21.31 4.20 -2.83
C TRP A 70 -22.25 2.99 -2.88
N ILE A 71 -21.79 1.92 -3.57
CA ILE A 71 -22.47 0.63 -3.66
C ILE A 71 -21.62 -0.37 -2.89
N LYS A 72 -22.21 -0.97 -1.85
CA LYS A 72 -21.56 -1.95 -0.98
C LYS A 72 -22.07 -3.36 -1.30
N SER A 73 -21.17 -4.29 -1.55
CA SER A 73 -21.45 -5.72 -1.53
C SER A 73 -20.79 -6.37 -0.31
N ILE A 74 -21.34 -7.48 0.16
CA ILE A 74 -20.75 -8.24 1.26
C ILE A 74 -19.65 -9.12 0.69
N TYR A 75 -18.48 -9.10 1.34
CA TYR A 75 -17.37 -10.00 1.06
C TYR A 75 -17.62 -11.37 1.71
N HIS A 76 -17.55 -12.46 0.92
CA HIS A 76 -17.67 -13.82 1.39
C HIS A 76 -16.30 -14.50 1.44
N LYS A 77 -15.97 -15.11 2.59
CA LYS A 77 -14.63 -15.70 2.83
C LYS A 77 -14.58 -17.21 2.59
N SER A 78 -15.62 -17.92 2.97
CA SER A 78 -15.59 -19.38 3.04
C SER A 78 -16.85 -20.03 2.47
N PRO A 79 -16.72 -21.15 1.77
CA PRO A 79 -15.49 -21.77 1.23
C PRO A 79 -14.83 -20.89 0.15
N THR A 80 -13.52 -20.71 0.23
CA THR A 80 -12.83 -19.62 -0.52
C THR A 80 -13.15 -19.55 -2.01
N THR A 81 -13.13 -20.67 -2.74
CA THR A 81 -13.38 -20.68 -4.20
C THR A 81 -14.84 -20.38 -4.52
N LEU A 82 -15.78 -21.06 -3.83
CA LEU A 82 -17.23 -20.85 -4.05
C LEU A 82 -17.66 -19.44 -3.65
N ALA A 83 -17.17 -18.95 -2.53
CA ALA A 83 -17.42 -17.59 -2.07
C ALA A 83 -16.93 -16.55 -3.08
N THR A 84 -15.73 -16.73 -3.62
CA THR A 84 -15.20 -15.84 -4.66
C THR A 84 -16.03 -15.88 -5.94
N LEU A 85 -16.48 -17.07 -6.39
CA LEU A 85 -17.35 -17.20 -7.56
C LEU A 85 -18.70 -16.53 -7.32
N TYR A 86 -19.26 -16.66 -6.13
CA TYR A 86 -20.51 -15.99 -5.74
C TYR A 86 -20.35 -14.47 -5.73
N ASP A 87 -19.25 -13.94 -5.16
CA ASP A 87 -18.95 -12.50 -5.18
C ASP A 87 -18.81 -11.99 -6.62
N LEU A 88 -18.14 -12.75 -7.49
CA LEU A 88 -18.01 -12.39 -8.92
C LEU A 88 -19.36 -12.44 -9.66
N PHE A 89 -20.25 -13.35 -9.32
CA PHE A 89 -21.60 -13.40 -9.87
C PHE A 89 -22.44 -12.19 -9.45
N ILE A 90 -22.42 -11.84 -8.15
CA ILE A 90 -23.05 -10.61 -7.62
C ILE A 90 -22.49 -9.38 -8.35
N LEU A 91 -21.17 -9.30 -8.48
CA LEU A 91 -20.53 -8.20 -9.18
C LEU A 91 -20.99 -8.12 -10.64
N LEU A 92 -20.99 -9.24 -11.38
CA LEU A 92 -21.41 -9.27 -12.77
C LEU A 92 -22.84 -8.75 -12.95
N SER A 93 -23.78 -9.20 -12.10
CA SER A 93 -25.17 -8.77 -12.12
C SER A 93 -25.29 -7.25 -11.85
N ASN A 94 -24.59 -6.75 -10.83
CA ASN A 94 -24.58 -5.33 -10.51
C ASN A 94 -23.91 -4.49 -11.62
N LEU A 95 -22.83 -4.97 -12.22
CA LEU A 95 -22.16 -4.28 -13.32
C LEU A 95 -23.05 -4.14 -14.54
N ILE A 96 -23.80 -5.19 -14.91
CA ILE A 96 -24.79 -5.12 -16.01
C ILE A 96 -25.80 -4.00 -15.73
N LEU A 97 -26.38 -3.96 -14.52
CA LEU A 97 -27.32 -2.90 -14.14
C LEU A 97 -26.67 -1.53 -14.14
N ILE A 98 -25.47 -1.39 -13.54
CA ILE A 98 -24.76 -0.10 -13.47
C ILE A 98 -24.46 0.41 -14.89
N LEU A 99 -23.95 -0.44 -15.77
CA LEU A 99 -23.55 -0.07 -17.13
C LEU A 99 -24.76 0.21 -18.03
N SER A 100 -25.89 -0.48 -17.81
CA SER A 100 -27.13 -0.27 -18.58
C SER A 100 -27.81 1.06 -18.21
N PHE A 101 -27.80 1.43 -16.92
CA PHE A 101 -28.55 2.61 -16.44
C PHE A 101 -27.67 3.84 -16.16
N ASN A 102 -26.35 3.74 -16.30
CA ASN A 102 -25.46 4.89 -16.12
C ASN A 102 -24.51 5.03 -17.30
N ARG A 103 -24.26 6.26 -17.71
CA ARG A 103 -23.25 6.57 -18.73
C ARG A 103 -21.84 6.49 -18.11
N ILE A 104 -21.32 5.28 -17.98
CA ILE A 104 -19.97 5.05 -17.48
C ILE A 104 -18.97 5.25 -18.61
N GLY A 105 -18.10 6.25 -18.48
CA GLY A 105 -17.03 6.48 -19.47
C GLY A 105 -15.73 5.77 -19.13
N ILE A 106 -15.42 5.67 -17.82
CA ILE A 106 -14.18 5.07 -17.35
C ILE A 106 -14.52 4.09 -16.22
N ILE A 107 -13.90 2.91 -16.26
CA ILE A 107 -13.87 1.98 -15.14
C ILE A 107 -12.45 1.93 -14.60
N HIS A 108 -12.29 2.27 -13.34
CA HIS A 108 -11.04 2.14 -12.59
C HIS A 108 -11.09 0.84 -11.80
N LEU A 109 -10.39 -0.16 -12.28
CA LEU A 109 -10.30 -1.48 -11.67
C LEU A 109 -9.08 -1.55 -10.75
N ARG A 110 -9.32 -1.71 -9.44
CA ARG A 110 -8.25 -1.98 -8.47
C ARG A 110 -8.12 -3.48 -8.22
N GLY A 111 -6.96 -4.02 -8.55
CA GLY A 111 -6.63 -5.44 -8.41
C GLY A 111 -7.17 -6.30 -9.56
N TYR A 112 -7.12 -7.61 -9.39
CA TYR A 112 -7.27 -8.58 -10.50
C TYR A 112 -8.65 -9.23 -10.57
N LEU A 113 -9.19 -9.65 -9.42
CA LEU A 113 -10.39 -10.50 -9.35
C LEU A 113 -11.60 -9.87 -10.02
N LEU A 114 -11.86 -8.60 -9.72
CA LEU A 114 -13.00 -7.87 -10.27
C LEU A 114 -12.84 -7.57 -11.78
N GLY A 115 -11.66 -7.82 -12.34
CA GLY A 115 -11.39 -7.71 -13.76
C GLY A 115 -11.99 -8.84 -14.60
N ILE A 116 -12.25 -10.00 -13.99
CA ILE A 116 -12.77 -11.17 -14.72
C ILE A 116 -14.09 -10.85 -15.43
N PRO A 117 -15.14 -10.36 -14.75
CA PRO A 117 -16.38 -9.95 -15.42
C PRO A 117 -16.19 -8.76 -16.38
N LEU A 118 -15.25 -7.85 -16.09
CA LEU A 118 -14.99 -6.71 -16.98
C LEU A 118 -14.44 -7.11 -18.34
N LEU A 119 -13.63 -8.18 -18.43
CA LEU A 119 -13.13 -8.71 -19.70
C LEU A 119 -14.25 -9.19 -20.61
N ILE A 120 -15.36 -9.67 -20.04
CA ILE A 120 -16.56 -10.07 -20.77
C ILE A 120 -17.36 -8.81 -21.16
N LEU A 121 -17.64 -7.94 -20.18
CA LEU A 121 -18.50 -6.77 -20.37
C LEU A 121 -17.90 -5.72 -21.30
N LYS A 122 -16.56 -5.64 -21.41
CA LYS A 122 -15.87 -4.71 -22.33
C LYS A 122 -16.16 -5.04 -23.80
N LYS A 123 -16.60 -6.27 -24.12
CA LYS A 123 -17.04 -6.63 -25.47
C LYS A 123 -18.45 -6.14 -25.81
N ILE A 124 -19.25 -5.84 -24.78
CA ILE A 124 -20.67 -5.46 -24.92
C ILE A 124 -20.83 -3.94 -24.69
N PHE A 125 -20.17 -3.43 -23.66
CA PHE A 125 -20.26 -2.03 -23.24
C PHE A 125 -19.01 -1.26 -23.64
N LYS A 126 -19.19 -0.01 -24.09
CA LYS A 126 -18.09 0.90 -24.46
C LYS A 126 -17.65 1.71 -23.23
N PHE A 127 -16.51 1.38 -22.65
CA PHE A 127 -15.86 2.14 -21.60
C PHE A 127 -14.33 2.04 -21.71
N LYS A 128 -13.63 3.02 -21.15
CA LYS A 128 -12.18 3.00 -20.95
C LYS A 128 -11.85 2.25 -19.67
N LEU A 129 -10.83 1.40 -19.69
CA LEU A 129 -10.42 0.59 -18.54
C LEU A 129 -9.06 1.05 -18.02
N ILE A 130 -9.03 1.47 -16.76
CA ILE A 130 -7.80 1.64 -15.99
C ILE A 130 -7.58 0.36 -15.18
N PHE A 131 -6.46 -0.29 -15.35
CA PHE A 131 -6.04 -1.43 -14.54
C PHE A 131 -5.02 -0.98 -13.50
N ASP A 132 -5.47 -0.70 -12.28
CA ASP A 132 -4.61 -0.42 -11.12
C ASP A 132 -4.12 -1.75 -10.53
N MET A 133 -2.95 -2.19 -10.98
CA MET A 133 -2.42 -3.53 -10.80
C MET A 133 -2.03 -3.85 -9.36
N ARG A 134 -1.51 -2.91 -8.61
CA ARG A 134 -1.12 -3.00 -7.17
C ARG A 134 -0.09 -4.07 -6.81
N GLY A 135 0.58 -4.68 -7.77
CA GLY A 135 1.61 -5.71 -7.57
C GLY A 135 1.38 -6.95 -8.45
N PHE A 136 2.22 -7.95 -8.32
CA PHE A 136 2.14 -9.23 -9.05
C PHE A 136 1.32 -10.25 -8.25
N TRP A 137 0.00 -10.11 -8.27
CA TRP A 137 -0.91 -10.82 -7.37
C TRP A 137 -0.81 -12.35 -7.41
N ALA A 138 -0.71 -12.97 -8.59
CA ALA A 138 -0.57 -14.42 -8.72
C ALA A 138 0.78 -14.90 -8.16
N ASP A 139 1.85 -14.14 -8.41
CA ASP A 139 3.18 -14.41 -7.88
C ASP A 139 3.20 -14.23 -6.35
N GLU A 140 2.48 -13.23 -5.84
CA GLU A 140 2.30 -13.01 -4.41
C GLU A 140 1.61 -14.21 -3.72
N LYS A 141 0.61 -14.82 -4.39
CA LYS A 141 -0.02 -16.04 -3.91
C LYS A 141 0.91 -17.26 -3.96
N ALA A 142 1.77 -17.34 -4.96
CA ALA A 142 2.79 -18.38 -5.01
C ALA A 142 3.83 -18.21 -3.89
N ASP A 143 4.32 -16.98 -3.69
CA ASP A 143 5.38 -16.69 -2.73
C ASP A 143 4.89 -16.78 -1.26
N ARG A 144 3.61 -16.46 -0.97
CA ARG A 144 3.11 -16.31 0.41
C ARG A 144 2.00 -17.30 0.79
N ALA A 145 1.24 -17.81 -0.17
CA ALA A 145 0.11 -18.71 0.07
C ALA A 145 0.33 -20.12 -0.49
N GLY A 146 1.56 -20.44 -0.89
CA GLY A 146 1.95 -21.78 -1.32
C GLY A 146 1.31 -22.24 -2.64
N TRP A 147 0.91 -21.31 -3.52
CA TRP A 147 0.43 -21.73 -4.84
C TRP A 147 1.58 -22.29 -5.66
N ASN A 148 1.36 -23.49 -6.22
CA ASN A 148 2.30 -24.04 -7.19
C ASN A 148 2.24 -23.21 -8.48
N ARG A 149 3.42 -22.70 -8.94
CA ARG A 149 3.52 -21.91 -10.19
C ARG A 149 3.17 -22.69 -11.44
N SER A 150 3.27 -24.03 -11.41
CA SER A 150 2.79 -24.93 -12.47
C SER A 150 1.35 -25.37 -12.26
N GLY A 151 0.69 -24.95 -11.18
CA GLY A 151 -0.68 -25.34 -10.86
C GLY A 151 -1.73 -24.52 -11.62
N TYR A 152 -2.91 -25.14 -11.85
CA TYR A 152 -3.99 -24.52 -12.62
C TYR A 152 -4.44 -23.15 -12.13
N LYS A 153 -4.45 -22.92 -10.81
CA LYS A 153 -4.83 -21.62 -10.22
C LYS A 153 -3.87 -20.52 -10.67
N TYR A 154 -2.56 -20.76 -10.52
CA TYR A 154 -1.54 -19.79 -10.91
C TYR A 154 -1.60 -19.50 -12.41
N ILE A 155 -1.64 -20.55 -13.25
CA ILE A 155 -1.72 -20.41 -14.71
C ILE A 155 -2.95 -19.63 -15.12
N PHE A 156 -4.11 -19.96 -14.53
CA PHE A 156 -5.37 -19.23 -14.80
C PHE A 156 -5.26 -17.74 -14.50
N PHE A 157 -4.76 -17.38 -13.30
CA PHE A 157 -4.64 -15.96 -12.93
C PHE A 157 -3.56 -15.21 -13.70
N LYS A 158 -2.47 -15.87 -14.10
CA LYS A 158 -1.51 -15.28 -15.06
C LYS A 158 -2.12 -15.07 -16.44
N ALA A 159 -3.02 -15.93 -16.89
CA ALA A 159 -3.76 -15.72 -18.13
C ALA A 159 -4.75 -14.53 -18.02
N ILE A 160 -5.43 -14.37 -16.86
CA ILE A 160 -6.27 -13.20 -16.58
C ILE A 160 -5.44 -11.93 -16.55
N GLU A 161 -4.28 -11.93 -15.85
CA GLU A 161 -3.34 -10.81 -15.84
C GLU A 161 -2.97 -10.36 -17.26
N LYS A 162 -2.55 -11.32 -18.10
CA LYS A 162 -2.18 -11.04 -19.50
C LYS A 162 -3.36 -10.45 -20.29
N LYS A 163 -4.59 -10.93 -20.05
CA LYS A 163 -5.79 -10.38 -20.70
C LYS A 163 -6.10 -8.97 -20.21
N LEU A 164 -5.98 -8.69 -18.92
CA LEU A 164 -6.19 -7.37 -18.34
C LEU A 164 -5.17 -6.36 -18.89
N LEU A 165 -3.88 -6.73 -18.92
CA LEU A 165 -2.82 -5.90 -19.48
C LEU A 165 -3.07 -5.53 -20.95
N LYS A 166 -3.59 -6.46 -21.75
CA LYS A 166 -3.94 -6.21 -23.16
C LYS A 166 -5.22 -5.37 -23.34
N SER A 167 -6.15 -5.48 -22.39
CA SER A 167 -7.48 -4.84 -22.50
C SER A 167 -7.51 -3.45 -21.87
N ALA A 168 -6.55 -3.12 -21.01
CA ALA A 168 -6.49 -1.84 -20.33
C ALA A 168 -6.09 -0.71 -21.28
N ASP A 169 -6.80 0.42 -21.18
CA ASP A 169 -6.43 1.67 -21.85
C ASP A 169 -5.31 2.40 -21.08
N LYS A 170 -5.26 2.23 -19.74
CA LYS A 170 -4.16 2.66 -18.86
C LYS A 170 -3.89 1.61 -17.78
N ILE A 171 -2.63 1.51 -17.39
CA ILE A 171 -2.16 0.58 -16.36
C ILE A 171 -1.44 1.40 -15.30
N ILE A 172 -1.72 1.12 -14.02
CA ILE A 172 -1.05 1.74 -12.90
C ILE A 172 -0.23 0.69 -12.16
N THR A 173 1.05 0.98 -11.96
CA THR A 173 1.98 0.16 -11.17
C THR A 173 2.40 0.90 -9.91
N LEU A 174 2.88 0.18 -8.89
CA LEU A 174 3.39 0.79 -7.65
C LEU A 174 4.86 1.17 -7.74
N THR A 175 5.61 0.53 -8.64
CA THR A 175 7.06 0.66 -8.76
C THR A 175 7.45 0.85 -10.22
N ASP A 176 8.54 1.56 -10.43
CA ASP A 176 9.14 1.68 -11.77
C ASP A 176 9.71 0.34 -12.22
N HIS A 177 10.22 -0.48 -11.28
CA HIS A 177 10.59 -1.87 -11.55
C HIS A 177 9.44 -2.68 -12.19
N SER A 178 8.22 -2.55 -11.66
CA SER A 178 7.05 -3.22 -12.25
C SER A 178 6.72 -2.70 -13.64
N ARG A 179 6.82 -1.38 -13.86
CA ARG A 179 6.62 -0.76 -15.18
C ARG A 179 7.61 -1.34 -16.20
N GLU A 180 8.88 -1.37 -15.87
CA GLU A 180 9.93 -1.90 -16.73
C GLU A 180 9.75 -3.40 -17.01
N PHE A 181 9.38 -4.17 -16.00
CA PHE A 181 9.05 -5.58 -16.15
C PHE A 181 7.88 -5.80 -17.14
N LEU A 182 6.80 -5.02 -17.03
CA LEU A 182 5.67 -5.11 -17.96
C LEU A 182 6.06 -4.74 -19.39
N VAL A 183 6.88 -3.72 -19.59
CA VAL A 183 7.39 -3.34 -20.91
C VAL A 183 8.27 -4.46 -21.49
N LYS A 184 9.20 -4.98 -20.70
CA LYS A 184 10.19 -5.96 -21.15
C LYS A 184 9.57 -7.34 -21.40
N GLU A 185 8.84 -7.87 -20.44
CA GLU A 185 8.36 -9.26 -20.46
C GLU A 185 6.96 -9.41 -21.09
N HIS A 186 6.08 -8.44 -20.87
CA HIS A 186 4.70 -8.48 -21.39
C HIS A 186 4.51 -7.65 -22.67
N LYS A 187 5.57 -6.96 -23.14
CA LYS A 187 5.56 -6.09 -24.33
C LYS A 187 4.45 -5.02 -24.28
N VAL A 188 4.14 -4.55 -23.08
CA VAL A 188 3.16 -3.46 -22.88
C VAL A 188 3.83 -2.14 -23.26
N SER A 189 3.11 -1.29 -24.00
CA SER A 189 3.64 0.04 -24.34
C SER A 189 3.86 0.88 -23.08
N GLN A 190 5.03 1.48 -22.96
CA GLN A 190 5.35 2.39 -21.85
C GLN A 190 4.37 3.57 -21.73
N LYS A 191 3.80 4.02 -22.85
CA LYS A 191 2.84 5.15 -22.91
C LYS A 191 1.53 4.89 -22.15
N VAL A 192 1.16 3.61 -21.96
CA VAL A 192 -0.07 3.25 -21.25
C VAL A 192 0.15 2.96 -19.77
N ILE A 193 1.43 2.93 -19.30
CA ILE A 193 1.76 2.61 -17.92
C ILE A 193 2.16 3.88 -17.17
N THR A 194 1.58 4.08 -15.99
CA THR A 194 1.96 5.15 -15.05
C THR A 194 2.30 4.54 -13.71
N THR A 195 3.46 4.89 -13.14
CA THR A 195 3.80 4.51 -11.78
C THR A 195 3.16 5.49 -10.80
N ILE A 196 2.31 4.98 -9.90
CA ILE A 196 1.72 5.73 -8.78
C ILE A 196 1.98 4.93 -7.51
N ARG A 197 2.92 5.40 -6.70
CA ARG A 197 3.30 4.74 -5.44
C ARG A 197 2.14 4.78 -4.43
N THR A 198 2.22 4.00 -3.38
CA THR A 198 1.27 4.06 -2.26
C THR A 198 1.40 5.41 -1.57
N CYS A 199 0.41 6.28 -1.76
CA CYS A 199 0.46 7.61 -1.18
C CYS A 199 -0.13 7.64 0.23
N ALA A 200 0.36 8.58 1.04
CA ALA A 200 -0.16 8.90 2.35
C ALA A 200 -0.57 10.38 2.41
N ASP A 201 -1.50 10.71 3.30
CA ASP A 201 -2.01 12.06 3.45
C ASP A 201 -0.98 12.94 4.19
N GLU A 202 -0.40 13.88 3.47
CA GLU A 202 0.59 14.84 3.98
C GLU A 202 0.04 15.82 5.03
N ASN A 203 -1.28 15.94 5.16
CA ASN A 203 -1.90 16.72 6.23
C ASN A 203 -1.93 15.95 7.55
N VAL A 204 -1.93 14.62 7.48
CA VAL A 204 -1.90 13.71 8.64
C VAL A 204 -0.47 13.38 9.00
N PHE A 205 0.30 12.83 8.04
CA PHE A 205 1.69 12.43 8.26
C PHE A 205 2.63 13.62 8.00
N LYS A 206 3.11 14.21 9.08
CA LYS A 206 3.98 15.39 9.05
C LYS A 206 4.92 15.41 10.24
N LYS A 207 6.02 16.13 10.10
CA LYS A 207 6.95 16.38 11.20
C LYS A 207 6.26 17.19 12.30
N ILE A 208 6.42 16.74 13.54
CA ILE A 208 6.00 17.41 14.75
C ILE A 208 7.28 17.78 15.52
N LYS A 209 7.40 19.05 15.94
CA LYS A 209 8.50 19.48 16.77
C LYS A 209 8.41 18.78 18.12
N LYS A 210 9.49 18.17 18.56
CA LYS A 210 9.61 17.50 19.87
C LYS A 210 10.94 17.86 20.49
N ASP A 211 11.03 17.68 21.80
CA ASP A 211 12.30 17.79 22.52
C ASP A 211 13.25 16.70 22.04
N GLU A 212 14.52 17.02 21.99
CA GLU A 212 15.55 16.09 21.57
C GLU A 212 15.81 15.05 22.66
N ASP A 213 15.62 13.79 22.32
CA ASP A 213 15.99 12.63 23.12
C ASP A 213 17.29 12.04 22.54
N GLN A 214 18.26 11.77 23.40
CA GLN A 214 19.53 11.13 23.00
C GLN A 214 19.37 9.61 22.77
N THR A 215 18.23 9.04 23.17
CA THR A 215 17.91 7.65 23.01
C THR A 215 17.74 7.30 21.53
N ILE A 216 18.42 6.26 21.06
CA ILE A 216 18.23 5.76 19.69
C ILE A 216 16.96 4.90 19.63
N ARG A 217 15.93 5.38 18.93
CA ARG A 217 14.66 4.66 18.76
C ARG A 217 14.46 4.21 17.32
N PHE A 218 14.43 2.91 17.11
CA PHE A 218 13.97 2.32 15.85
C PHE A 218 12.46 2.08 15.92
N GLY A 219 11.75 2.39 14.85
CA GLY A 219 10.34 2.06 14.71
C GLY A 219 10.10 0.90 13.73
N TYR A 220 9.34 -0.10 14.13
CA TYR A 220 8.81 -1.13 13.23
C TYR A 220 7.30 -0.96 13.09
N LEU A 221 6.82 -0.79 11.85
CA LEU A 221 5.40 -0.60 11.57
C LEU A 221 4.86 -1.75 10.71
N GLY A 222 3.80 -2.41 11.14
CA GLY A 222 3.08 -3.43 10.37
C GLY A 222 3.07 -4.82 10.99
N THR A 223 2.45 -5.77 10.29
CA THR A 223 2.33 -7.16 10.75
C THR A 223 3.59 -7.96 10.50
N LEU A 224 3.73 -9.08 11.21
CA LEU A 224 4.88 -9.98 11.09
C LEU A 224 4.68 -11.06 10.00
N ASP A 225 3.44 -11.28 9.56
CA ASP A 225 3.05 -12.51 8.84
C ASP A 225 2.92 -12.34 7.32
N THR A 226 3.59 -11.36 6.70
CA THR A 226 3.37 -11.10 5.27
C THR A 226 4.67 -11.15 4.46
N ALA A 227 4.99 -10.04 3.81
CA ALA A 227 6.21 -9.86 3.04
C ALA A 227 7.43 -9.57 3.92
N TYR A 228 7.19 -9.28 5.21
CA TYR A 228 8.25 -8.81 6.11
C TYR A 228 8.94 -9.97 6.84
N ASN A 229 10.25 -9.85 6.99
CA ASN A 229 11.06 -10.75 7.81
C ASN A 229 11.44 -10.05 9.12
N PHE A 230 10.53 -10.08 10.07
CA PHE A 230 10.73 -9.45 11.38
C PHE A 230 11.86 -10.13 12.17
N GLN A 231 12.05 -11.44 11.99
CA GLN A 231 13.12 -12.18 12.64
C GLN A 231 14.52 -11.60 12.28
N LYS A 232 14.75 -11.25 10.99
CA LYS A 232 15.99 -10.57 10.58
C LYS A 232 16.14 -9.18 11.23
N VAL A 233 15.07 -8.42 11.32
CA VAL A 233 15.06 -7.11 11.99
C VAL A 233 15.44 -7.27 13.45
N LEU A 234 14.82 -8.21 14.15
CA LEU A 234 15.05 -8.41 15.58
C LEU A 234 16.43 -8.99 15.88
N ASN A 235 16.93 -9.89 15.04
CA ASN A 235 18.31 -10.38 15.12
C ASN A 235 19.32 -9.24 15.00
N PHE A 236 19.12 -8.36 14.02
CA PHE A 236 19.98 -7.19 13.83
C PHE A 236 19.89 -6.25 15.04
N PHE A 237 18.69 -5.97 15.52
CA PHE A 237 18.50 -5.13 16.71
C PHE A 237 19.15 -5.74 17.96
N ASN A 238 19.11 -7.07 18.12
CA ASN A 238 19.81 -7.75 19.20
C ASN A 238 21.33 -7.50 19.17
N LEU A 239 21.92 -7.58 17.99
CA LEU A 239 23.36 -7.28 17.82
C LEU A 239 23.65 -5.79 18.05
N PHE A 240 22.79 -4.90 17.53
CA PHE A 240 22.93 -3.44 17.66
C PHE A 240 22.83 -3.00 19.11
N SER A 241 21.83 -3.47 19.86
CA SER A 241 21.57 -3.09 21.25
C SER A 241 22.64 -3.58 22.23
N ARG A 242 23.37 -4.66 21.89
CA ARG A 242 24.55 -5.10 22.68
C ARG A 242 25.70 -4.09 22.64
N LYS A 243 25.88 -3.38 21.51
CA LYS A 243 26.91 -2.35 21.34
C LYS A 243 26.41 -0.98 21.79
N HIS A 244 25.14 -0.67 21.58
CA HIS A 244 24.49 0.61 21.87
C HIS A 244 23.38 0.42 22.91
N LYS A 245 23.75 0.57 24.17
CA LYS A 245 22.88 0.23 25.33
C LYS A 245 21.62 1.08 25.44
N ASP A 246 21.63 2.30 24.90
CA ASP A 246 20.48 3.22 24.90
C ASP A 246 19.54 3.05 23.70
N ALA A 247 19.72 1.97 22.90
CA ALA A 247 18.85 1.69 21.77
C ALA A 247 17.55 1.00 22.19
N HIS A 248 16.42 1.42 21.60
CA HIS A 248 15.10 0.86 21.77
C HIS A 248 14.46 0.52 20.43
N LEU A 249 13.59 -0.50 20.39
CA LEU A 249 12.78 -0.86 19.25
C LEU A 249 11.29 -0.78 19.59
N ASP A 250 10.62 0.21 19.01
CA ASP A 250 9.19 0.41 19.15
C ASP A 250 8.44 -0.32 18.02
N ILE A 251 7.58 -1.26 18.37
CA ILE A 251 6.86 -2.15 17.44
C ILE A 251 5.39 -1.79 17.47
N TYR A 252 4.88 -1.22 16.36
CA TYR A 252 3.46 -0.90 16.20
C TYR A 252 2.82 -1.89 15.24
N SER A 253 2.14 -2.88 15.80
CA SER A 253 1.63 -4.04 15.04
C SER A 253 0.25 -4.48 15.52
N SER A 254 -0.57 -5.00 14.60
CA SER A 254 -1.78 -5.75 14.94
C SER A 254 -1.51 -7.24 15.19
N THR A 255 -0.26 -7.69 15.02
CA THR A 255 0.15 -9.05 15.41
C THR A 255 0.09 -9.18 16.92
N PRO A 256 -0.50 -10.25 17.47
CA PRO A 256 -0.54 -10.47 18.91
C PRO A 256 0.85 -10.41 19.53
N GLU A 257 0.97 -9.74 20.67
CA GLU A 257 2.23 -9.57 21.40
C GLU A 257 2.92 -10.91 21.67
N SER A 258 2.14 -11.97 22.02
CA SER A 258 2.67 -13.30 22.24
C SER A 258 3.46 -13.86 21.05
N LYS A 259 3.04 -13.56 19.81
CA LYS A 259 3.78 -13.97 18.62
C LYS A 259 5.07 -13.19 18.46
N ILE A 260 5.06 -11.90 18.76
CA ILE A 260 6.24 -11.03 18.71
C ILE A 260 7.27 -11.52 19.74
N MET A 261 6.82 -11.82 20.94
CA MET A 261 7.63 -12.35 22.04
C MET A 261 8.19 -13.75 21.73
N ASN A 262 7.45 -14.59 21.00
CA ASN A 262 7.97 -15.89 20.55
C ASN A 262 9.15 -15.69 19.59
N VAL A 263 9.03 -14.79 18.61
CA VAL A 263 10.16 -14.45 17.71
C VAL A 263 11.33 -13.91 18.53
N ALA A 264 11.10 -13.09 19.56
CA ALA A 264 12.16 -12.58 20.43
C ALA A 264 12.92 -13.72 21.15
N ARG A 265 12.21 -14.72 21.65
CA ARG A 265 12.84 -15.91 22.27
C ARG A 265 13.61 -16.74 21.26
N GLU A 266 13.05 -16.96 20.05
CA GLU A 266 13.70 -17.72 18.97
C GLU A 266 15.05 -17.13 18.56
N VAL A 267 15.16 -15.77 18.56
CA VAL A 267 16.43 -15.09 18.23
C VAL A 267 17.32 -14.85 19.45
N GLY A 268 16.96 -15.36 20.62
CA GLY A 268 17.73 -15.17 21.86
C GLY A 268 17.80 -13.71 22.33
N PHE A 269 16.73 -12.93 22.09
CA PHE A 269 16.66 -11.56 22.56
C PHE A 269 16.12 -11.54 24.01
N ASN A 270 16.97 -11.17 24.97
CA ASN A 270 16.67 -11.23 26.38
C ASN A 270 16.33 -9.86 27.01
N ASP A 271 16.78 -8.76 26.42
CA ASP A 271 16.61 -7.40 26.92
C ASP A 271 15.21 -6.84 26.57
N LEU A 272 14.15 -7.51 27.06
CA LEU A 272 12.76 -7.24 26.68
C LEU A 272 12.29 -5.81 27.00
N GLU A 273 12.88 -5.17 28.00
CA GLU A 273 12.63 -3.76 28.38
C GLU A 273 12.97 -2.77 27.24
N ARG A 274 13.78 -3.18 26.27
CA ARG A 274 14.12 -2.38 25.09
C ARG A 274 13.11 -2.54 23.95
N LEU A 275 12.11 -3.40 24.12
CA LEU A 275 11.00 -3.55 23.18
C LEU A 275 9.76 -2.86 23.72
N SER A 276 9.18 -1.97 22.94
CA SER A 276 7.86 -1.43 23.18
C SER A 276 6.88 -1.97 22.14
N ILE A 277 5.90 -2.75 22.56
CA ILE A 277 4.93 -3.39 21.66
C ILE A 277 3.57 -2.78 21.88
N LYS A 278 2.98 -2.18 20.84
CA LYS A 278 1.66 -1.54 20.90
C LYS A 278 0.87 -1.74 19.62
N PHE A 279 -0.46 -1.72 19.74
CA PHE A 279 -1.37 -1.62 18.62
C PHE A 279 -2.08 -0.27 18.64
N ILE A 280 -1.80 0.58 17.66
CA ILE A 280 -2.38 1.91 17.53
C ILE A 280 -3.31 1.94 16.33
N ARG A 281 -4.58 2.30 16.55
CA ARG A 281 -5.59 2.48 15.49
C ARG A 281 -5.73 3.94 15.06
N ASP A 282 -5.54 4.86 16.00
CA ASP A 282 -5.64 6.28 15.73
C ASP A 282 -4.40 6.78 14.97
N LYS A 283 -4.64 7.38 13.80
CA LYS A 283 -3.56 7.85 12.94
C LYS A 283 -2.79 9.03 13.56
N LYS A 284 -3.45 9.88 14.36
CA LYS A 284 -2.78 11.03 15.01
C LYS A 284 -1.84 10.54 16.09
N GLU A 285 -2.29 9.55 16.87
CA GLU A 285 -1.45 8.89 17.87
C GLU A 285 -0.26 8.20 17.20
N LEU A 286 -0.48 7.47 16.10
CA LEU A 286 0.60 6.83 15.34
C LEU A 286 1.62 7.85 14.83
N VAL A 287 1.19 8.99 14.30
CA VAL A 287 2.08 10.06 13.85
C VAL A 287 2.91 10.61 15.01
N ASN A 288 2.33 10.77 16.20
CA ASN A 288 3.06 11.17 17.40
C ASN A 288 4.17 10.18 17.73
N GLN A 289 3.90 8.87 17.60
CA GLN A 289 4.92 7.86 17.87
C GLN A 289 5.99 7.81 16.76
N ILE A 290 5.61 7.87 15.49
CA ILE A 290 6.56 7.92 14.38
C ILE A 290 7.56 9.07 14.56
N ASN A 291 7.12 10.22 15.02
CA ASN A 291 7.99 11.38 15.24
C ASN A 291 9.02 11.19 16.37
N ASN A 292 8.96 10.10 17.15
CA ASN A 292 9.98 9.73 18.13
C ASN A 292 11.12 8.90 17.54
N PHE A 293 10.96 8.35 16.32
CA PHE A 293 11.95 7.46 15.73
C PHE A 293 13.16 8.21 15.18
N ASN A 294 14.33 7.64 15.35
CA ASN A 294 15.54 8.01 14.62
C ASN A 294 15.52 7.39 13.21
N ALA A 295 14.96 6.18 13.07
CA ALA A 295 14.70 5.55 11.79
C ALA A 295 13.56 4.52 11.88
N CYS A 296 12.86 4.29 10.76
CA CYS A 296 11.96 3.16 10.60
C CYS A 296 12.72 1.99 9.99
N ILE A 297 12.70 0.84 10.67
CA ILE A 297 13.45 -0.35 10.26
C ILE A 297 12.51 -1.45 9.79
N PHE A 298 12.81 -2.08 8.66
CA PHE A 298 12.04 -3.22 8.14
C PHE A 298 12.88 -4.03 7.14
N TYR A 299 12.57 -5.32 7.02
CA TYR A 299 13.16 -6.22 6.03
C TYR A 299 12.03 -6.89 5.23
N LEU A 300 12.07 -6.84 3.91
CA LEU A 300 11.17 -7.58 3.05
C LEU A 300 11.84 -8.88 2.59
N ASN A 301 11.04 -9.95 2.52
CA ASN A 301 11.51 -11.22 1.96
C ASN A 301 11.94 -11.03 0.51
N GLU A 302 12.98 -11.75 0.08
CA GLU A 302 13.58 -11.61 -1.24
C GLU A 302 12.86 -12.47 -2.30
N ASN A 303 11.53 -12.31 -2.36
CA ASN A 303 10.67 -13.03 -3.29
C ASN A 303 10.40 -12.19 -4.54
N PHE A 304 10.07 -12.85 -5.65
CA PHE A 304 9.80 -12.16 -6.91
C PHE A 304 8.67 -11.12 -6.78
N SER A 305 7.58 -11.48 -6.11
CA SER A 305 6.42 -10.57 -5.97
C SER A 305 6.73 -9.28 -5.20
N VAL A 306 7.70 -9.32 -4.31
CA VAL A 306 8.11 -8.16 -3.50
C VAL A 306 8.72 -7.05 -4.37
N LYS A 307 9.31 -7.39 -5.52
CA LYS A 307 9.85 -6.41 -6.47
C LYS A 307 8.78 -5.42 -6.97
N ALA A 308 7.51 -5.83 -6.98
CA ALA A 308 6.38 -4.96 -7.30
C ALA A 308 5.77 -4.26 -6.08
N SER A 309 6.36 -4.40 -4.90
CA SER A 309 5.82 -3.85 -3.66
C SER A 309 6.40 -2.46 -3.35
N MET A 310 5.53 -1.57 -2.90
CA MET A 310 5.92 -0.28 -2.31
C MET A 310 5.13 -0.10 -1.03
N PRO A 311 5.71 -0.43 0.14
CA PRO A 311 5.02 -0.34 1.42
C PRO A 311 4.52 1.06 1.74
N THR A 312 3.26 1.19 2.17
CA THR A 312 2.63 2.48 2.53
C THR A 312 3.39 3.22 3.62
N LYS A 313 3.95 2.48 4.58
CA LYS A 313 4.74 3.03 5.70
C LYS A 313 5.91 3.91 5.24
N ILE A 314 6.49 3.65 4.06
CA ILE A 314 7.62 4.44 3.54
C ILE A 314 7.21 5.91 3.40
N GLY A 315 6.10 6.18 2.70
CA GLY A 315 5.59 7.54 2.57
C GLY A 315 5.18 8.16 3.91
N GLU A 316 4.56 7.36 4.79
CA GLU A 316 4.11 7.80 6.12
C GLU A 316 5.28 8.27 6.98
N VAL A 317 6.36 7.48 7.07
CA VAL A 317 7.52 7.83 7.92
C VAL A 317 8.37 8.93 7.30
N LEU A 318 8.60 8.90 5.97
CA LEU A 318 9.38 9.93 5.30
C LEU A 318 8.75 11.33 5.45
N MET A 319 7.41 11.45 5.32
CA MET A 319 6.73 12.72 5.53
C MET A 319 6.76 13.21 6.98
N CYS A 320 6.98 12.32 7.94
CA CYS A 320 7.29 12.68 9.33
C CYS A 320 8.76 13.05 9.53
N GLY A 321 9.59 13.04 8.50
CA GLY A 321 11.01 13.32 8.58
C GLY A 321 11.84 12.16 9.13
N VAL A 322 11.31 10.95 9.13
CA VAL A 322 11.98 9.76 9.66
C VAL A 322 12.57 8.94 8.50
N PRO A 323 13.89 8.70 8.49
CA PRO A 323 14.55 7.91 7.46
C PRO A 323 14.21 6.43 7.58
N ILE A 324 14.50 5.66 6.52
CA ILE A 324 14.27 4.22 6.47
C ILE A 324 15.57 3.42 6.46
N ILE A 325 15.52 2.26 7.11
CA ILE A 325 16.56 1.23 7.07
C ILE A 325 15.94 -0.05 6.57
N CYS A 326 16.37 -0.55 5.44
CA CYS A 326 15.79 -1.75 4.82
C CYS A 326 16.80 -2.51 3.97
N ASN A 327 16.43 -3.72 3.52
CA ASN A 327 17.19 -4.42 2.49
C ASN A 327 16.85 -3.91 1.08
N ARG A 328 17.69 -4.25 0.11
CA ARG A 328 17.40 -4.00 -1.32
C ARG A 328 16.38 -5.01 -1.82
N PHE A 329 15.12 -4.66 -1.86
CA PHE A 329 14.04 -5.52 -2.35
C PHE A 329 13.54 -5.18 -3.76
N ASN A 330 13.82 -3.97 -4.26
CA ASN A 330 13.62 -3.56 -5.65
C ASN A 330 14.49 -2.34 -6.00
N ASP A 331 14.50 -1.93 -7.26
CA ASP A 331 15.34 -0.82 -7.73
C ASP A 331 14.78 0.54 -7.29
N ASP A 332 13.46 0.64 -7.07
CA ASP A 332 12.81 1.85 -6.54
C ASP A 332 13.30 2.21 -5.14
N ILE A 333 13.52 1.22 -4.27
CA ILE A 333 14.03 1.50 -2.92
C ILE A 333 15.48 1.95 -2.96
N GLU A 334 16.29 1.40 -3.86
CA GLU A 334 17.66 1.87 -4.08
C GLU A 334 17.67 3.31 -4.59
N TYR A 335 16.83 3.63 -5.58
CA TYR A 335 16.67 5.01 -6.04
C TYR A 335 16.31 5.97 -4.89
N LEU A 336 15.35 5.60 -4.04
CA LEU A 336 14.90 6.43 -2.91
C LEU A 336 16.02 6.62 -1.88
N THR A 337 16.71 5.56 -1.47
CA THR A 337 17.79 5.64 -0.49
C THR A 337 18.99 6.43 -1.01
N ASN A 338 19.32 6.33 -2.29
CA ASN A 338 20.35 7.13 -2.95
C ASN A 338 20.00 8.63 -2.98
N GLN A 339 18.72 9.00 -2.82
CA GLN A 339 18.32 10.40 -2.61
C GLN A 339 18.63 10.89 -1.19
N GLY A 340 19.10 10.05 -0.28
CA GLY A 340 19.50 10.40 1.08
C GLY A 340 18.38 10.35 2.12
N CYS A 341 17.29 9.60 1.87
CA CYS A 341 16.21 9.42 2.85
C CYS A 341 16.26 8.09 3.59
N GLY A 342 17.33 7.35 3.44
CA GLY A 342 17.48 6.04 4.08
C GLY A 342 18.78 5.35 3.67
N ILE A 343 18.98 4.16 4.22
CA ILE A 343 20.10 3.29 3.86
C ILE A 343 19.64 1.87 3.58
N ILE A 344 20.34 1.22 2.66
CA ILE A 344 20.21 -0.22 2.42
C ILE A 344 21.28 -0.95 3.22
N THR A 345 20.85 -2.01 3.92
CA THR A 345 21.72 -2.90 4.68
C THR A 345 21.35 -4.36 4.44
N ASN A 346 22.28 -5.27 4.72
CA ASN A 346 22.03 -6.71 4.71
C ASN A 346 21.55 -7.23 6.08
N PHE A 347 21.45 -6.33 7.07
CA PHE A 347 21.14 -6.68 8.46
C PHE A 347 22.16 -7.63 9.08
N ALA A 348 23.41 -7.45 8.69
CA ALA A 348 24.55 -8.19 9.19
C ALA A 348 25.27 -7.44 10.33
N LYS A 349 26.15 -8.13 11.04
CA LYS A 349 26.96 -7.54 12.11
C LYS A 349 27.80 -6.35 11.63
N ASP A 350 28.30 -6.41 10.42
CA ASP A 350 29.17 -5.37 9.82
C ASP A 350 28.38 -4.08 9.46
N ASP A 351 27.04 -4.17 9.41
CA ASP A 351 26.18 -2.99 9.18
C ASP A 351 25.95 -2.14 10.44
N ILE A 352 26.34 -2.61 11.64
CA ILE A 352 26.01 -1.94 12.92
C ILE A 352 26.59 -0.53 12.97
N ASP A 353 27.87 -0.37 12.64
CA ASP A 353 28.53 0.93 12.70
C ASP A 353 27.99 1.90 11.66
N LYS A 354 27.74 1.41 10.44
CA LYS A 354 27.10 2.16 9.37
C LYS A 354 25.70 2.65 9.79
N VAL A 355 24.92 1.78 10.41
CA VAL A 355 23.58 2.14 10.90
C VAL A 355 23.68 3.13 12.06
N PHE A 356 24.61 2.94 13.00
CA PHE A 356 24.80 3.86 14.11
C PHE A 356 25.18 5.26 13.63
N GLU A 357 26.15 5.39 12.74
CA GLU A 357 26.55 6.68 12.16
C GLU A 357 25.37 7.37 11.46
N PHE A 358 24.53 6.59 10.76
CA PHE A 358 23.38 7.13 10.04
C PHE A 358 22.27 7.63 10.96
N VAL A 359 21.99 6.94 12.08
CA VAL A 359 20.89 7.30 13.00
C VAL A 359 21.33 8.15 14.18
N ASN A 360 22.62 8.39 14.36
CA ASN A 360 23.16 9.13 15.49
C ASN A 360 22.53 10.54 15.56
N PRO A 361 21.85 10.88 16.66
CA PRO A 361 21.16 12.17 16.79
C PRO A 361 22.10 13.38 16.69
N ASN A 362 23.39 13.19 16.91
CA ASN A 362 24.41 14.24 16.82
C ASN A 362 24.88 14.52 15.38
N ASN A 363 24.51 13.69 14.40
CA ASN A 363 24.95 13.80 13.01
C ASN A 363 23.86 14.41 12.13
N ASN A 364 23.90 15.75 11.89
CA ASN A 364 23.08 16.46 10.87
C ASN A 364 21.59 16.00 10.76
N LYS A 365 20.97 15.64 11.89
CA LYS A 365 19.60 15.11 11.98
C LYS A 365 18.58 15.99 11.27
N GLU A 366 18.68 17.30 11.41
CA GLU A 366 17.75 18.24 10.79
C GLU A 366 17.82 18.17 9.25
N LYS A 367 19.01 18.14 8.67
CA LYS A 367 19.22 18.01 7.22
C LYS A 367 18.64 16.70 6.69
N LEU A 368 18.85 15.60 7.41
CA LEU A 368 18.31 14.29 7.06
C LEU A 368 16.77 14.30 7.12
N ASN A 369 16.19 14.85 8.18
CA ASN A 369 14.74 14.98 8.34
C ASN A 369 14.11 15.81 7.19
N LEU A 370 14.70 16.95 6.85
CA LEU A 370 14.23 17.79 5.74
C LEU A 370 14.28 17.03 4.41
N LYS A 371 15.35 16.27 4.18
CA LYS A 371 15.48 15.45 2.96
C LYS A 371 14.43 14.34 2.90
N CYS A 372 14.16 13.68 4.01
CA CYS A 372 13.07 12.70 4.10
C CYS A 372 11.70 13.33 3.77
N ILE A 373 11.41 14.52 4.33
CA ILE A 373 10.16 15.24 4.07
C ILE A 373 10.03 15.62 2.58
N GLU A 374 11.10 16.14 1.99
CA GLU A 374 11.13 16.51 0.58
C GLU A 374 10.76 15.32 -0.32
N ILE A 375 11.47 14.19 -0.13
CA ILE A 375 11.26 12.96 -0.90
C ILE A 375 9.88 12.37 -0.60
N GLY A 376 9.49 12.32 0.68
CA GLY A 376 8.17 11.85 1.10
C GLY A 376 7.04 12.61 0.41
N LYS A 377 7.10 13.93 0.38
CA LYS A 377 6.11 14.77 -0.29
C LYS A 377 6.12 14.60 -1.82
N LYS A 378 7.28 14.53 -2.43
CA LYS A 378 7.43 14.38 -3.88
C LYS A 378 6.88 13.05 -4.37
N GLU A 379 7.30 11.94 -3.74
CA GLU A 379 7.09 10.59 -4.24
C GLU A 379 5.83 9.91 -3.65
N PHE A 380 5.39 10.32 -2.44
CA PHE A 380 4.38 9.61 -1.68
C PHE A 380 3.21 10.48 -1.18
N SER A 381 3.19 11.80 -1.43
CA SER A 381 2.05 12.59 -0.98
C SER A 381 0.77 12.24 -1.73
N LEU A 382 -0.38 12.29 -1.02
CA LEU A 382 -1.69 12.12 -1.63
C LEU A 382 -1.90 13.13 -2.76
N LYS A 383 -1.44 14.38 -2.57
CA LYS A 383 -1.50 15.44 -3.59
C LYS A 383 -0.77 15.05 -4.87
N SER A 384 0.44 14.49 -4.77
CA SER A 384 1.20 14.02 -5.94
C SER A 384 0.49 12.88 -6.64
N GLY A 385 -0.03 11.90 -5.89
CA GLY A 385 -0.82 10.80 -6.45
C GLY A 385 -2.09 11.27 -7.15
N LEU A 386 -2.84 12.18 -6.53
CA LEU A 386 -4.05 12.76 -7.12
C LEU A 386 -3.77 13.49 -8.44
N LYS A 387 -2.63 14.20 -8.53
CA LYS A 387 -2.22 14.87 -9.78
C LYS A 387 -2.00 13.84 -10.91
N LEU A 388 -1.35 12.73 -10.62
CA LEU A 388 -1.13 11.66 -11.61
C LEU A 388 -2.44 10.97 -12.01
N TYR A 389 -3.33 10.66 -11.06
CA TYR A 389 -4.66 10.12 -11.38
C TYR A 389 -5.48 11.08 -12.23
N THR A 390 -5.46 12.39 -11.91
CA THR A 390 -6.14 13.42 -12.68
C THR A 390 -5.66 13.43 -14.13
N SER A 391 -4.33 13.40 -14.35
CA SER A 391 -3.77 13.35 -15.70
C SER A 391 -4.25 12.12 -16.49
N ILE A 392 -4.31 10.94 -15.85
CA ILE A 392 -4.83 9.72 -16.48
C ILE A 392 -6.31 9.89 -16.86
N TYR A 393 -7.13 10.43 -15.97
CA TYR A 393 -8.57 10.61 -16.26
C TYR A 393 -8.81 11.66 -17.34
N GLU A 394 -8.04 12.75 -17.36
CA GLU A 394 -8.11 13.77 -18.42
C GLU A 394 -7.75 13.17 -19.79
N GLU A 395 -6.70 12.38 -19.86
CA GLU A 395 -6.29 11.72 -21.11
C GLU A 395 -7.36 10.75 -21.63
N LEU A 396 -8.01 10.00 -20.75
CA LEU A 396 -9.06 9.04 -21.14
C LEU A 396 -10.44 9.68 -21.38
N SER A 397 -10.64 10.92 -20.99
CA SER A 397 -11.89 11.65 -21.20
C SER A 397 -11.95 12.37 -22.54
N LYS A 398 -10.82 12.55 -23.18
CA LYS A 398 -10.70 13.06 -24.56
C LYS A 398 -11.15 12.01 -25.57
#